data_4d13c64ea5d5270273a23334325827b3
#
_entry.id   4d13c64ea5d5270273a23334325827b3
#
_cell.length_a   1.000
_cell.length_b   1.000
_cell.length_c   1.000
_cell.angle_alpha   90.00
_cell.angle_beta   90.00
_cell.angle_gamma   90.00
#
_symmetry.space_group_name_H-M   'P 1'
#
loop_
_entity.id
_entity.type
_entity.pdbx_description
1 polymer ?
#
loop_
_entity_poly.entity_id
_entity_poly.type
_entity_poly.pdbx_seq_one_letter_code
_entity_poly.pdbx_strand_id
1 'polypeptide(L)'
;MKTLDIVVPCYNEEEMLPIFYRELSNNLKNINWNVIFINDGSNDNTLEVIKKLKNSYGNVKYISFSRNFGKESAIYAGLDYSTGDYIVLMDADLQDPPSLIPEMLKYISEYDIVGTRRVTRKGEPPIRSFFARLFYKIANKITKIELVDGARDFRLMKREVVNAILDLKEYNRFSKGIFQWVGFETKWLEYENIERQKGETSWSFWELFKYSIEGIVSFTTAPLHIATIIGIFFSIIAFLSIIVIVIKTLLFGDPVEGWPSTVSIILFLSGIQLFAAGIIGEYLAKIYLESKKRPIYIIKEKDQ
;
A
#
# COMPACT_ATOMS: atom_id res chain seq x y z
N MET A 1 27.03 8.63 -18.88
CA MET A 1 26.29 7.37 -18.59
C MET A 1 25.12 7.72 -17.71
N LYS A 2 23.94 7.14 -17.95
CA LYS A 2 22.80 7.31 -17.07
C LYS A 2 23.07 6.66 -15.70
N THR A 3 22.63 7.31 -14.64
CA THR A 3 22.82 6.86 -13.25
C THR A 3 21.59 6.12 -12.73
N LEU A 4 21.83 5.04 -12.01
CA LEU A 4 20.81 4.21 -11.38
C LEU A 4 20.85 4.39 -9.86
N ASP A 5 19.77 4.87 -9.25
CA ASP A 5 19.62 4.90 -7.80
C ASP A 5 18.70 3.75 -7.35
N ILE A 6 19.14 2.99 -6.35
CA ILE A 6 18.38 1.88 -5.78
C ILE A 6 17.88 2.28 -4.39
N VAL A 7 16.59 2.49 -4.24
CA VAL A 7 15.93 2.89 -3.00
C VAL A 7 15.52 1.64 -2.23
N VAL A 8 16.00 1.53 -1.00
CA VAL A 8 15.83 0.34 -0.14
C VAL A 8 15.32 0.76 1.24
N PRO A 9 14.01 0.65 1.50
CA PRO A 9 13.45 0.81 2.85
C PRO A 9 13.97 -0.28 3.78
N CYS A 10 14.41 0.08 5.00
CA CYS A 10 15.00 -0.84 5.98
C CYS A 10 14.39 -0.62 7.37
N TYR A 11 13.98 -1.70 8.01
CA TYR A 11 13.55 -1.70 9.41
C TYR A 11 13.93 -3.02 10.07
N ASN A 12 14.91 -3.00 10.99
CA ASN A 12 15.49 -4.15 11.67
C ASN A 12 16.04 -5.19 10.68
N GLU A 13 16.97 -4.75 9.82
CA GLU A 13 17.56 -5.55 8.74
C GLU A 13 19.11 -5.70 8.90
N GLU A 14 19.63 -5.62 10.13
CA GLU A 14 21.07 -5.63 10.42
C GLU A 14 21.84 -6.82 9.79
N GLU A 15 21.21 -8.00 9.75
CA GLU A 15 21.82 -9.20 9.17
C GLU A 15 21.75 -9.25 7.64
N MET A 16 20.68 -8.64 7.07
CA MET A 16 20.41 -8.75 5.63
C MET A 16 21.19 -7.74 4.81
N LEU A 17 21.41 -6.52 5.30
CA LEU A 17 22.02 -5.45 4.52
C LEU A 17 23.40 -5.77 3.93
N PRO A 18 24.34 -6.43 4.67
CA PRO A 18 25.63 -6.80 4.08
C PRO A 18 25.49 -7.84 2.96
N ILE A 19 24.56 -8.78 3.10
CA ILE A 19 24.27 -9.81 2.10
C ILE A 19 23.65 -9.14 0.87
N PHE A 20 22.65 -8.28 1.08
CA PHE A 20 21.96 -7.53 0.06
C PHE A 20 22.92 -6.67 -0.77
N TYR A 21 23.78 -5.88 -0.13
CA TYR A 21 24.76 -5.05 -0.82
C TYR A 21 25.70 -5.90 -1.68
N ARG A 22 26.18 -7.04 -1.17
CA ARG A 22 27.04 -7.97 -1.93
C ARG A 22 26.31 -8.52 -3.16
N GLU A 23 25.02 -8.89 -3.05
CA GLU A 23 24.22 -9.36 -4.18
C GLU A 23 24.02 -8.27 -5.22
N LEU A 24 23.75 -7.02 -4.81
CA LEU A 24 23.70 -5.88 -5.74
C LEU A 24 25.03 -5.71 -6.49
N SER A 25 26.16 -5.69 -5.76
CA SER A 25 27.50 -5.53 -6.36
C SER A 25 27.84 -6.64 -7.36
N ASN A 26 27.43 -7.87 -7.09
CA ASN A 26 27.66 -9.00 -7.99
C ASN A 26 26.88 -8.88 -9.30
N ASN A 27 25.64 -8.37 -9.25
CA ASN A 27 24.75 -8.29 -10.40
C ASN A 27 24.89 -7.00 -11.21
N LEU A 28 25.50 -5.94 -10.65
CA LEU A 28 25.55 -4.60 -11.27
C LEU A 28 26.95 -4.12 -11.64
N LYS A 29 27.90 -5.03 -11.88
CA LYS A 29 29.34 -4.73 -12.10
C LYS A 29 29.63 -3.69 -13.19
N ASN A 30 28.79 -3.60 -14.23
CA ASN A 30 29.01 -2.73 -15.39
C ASN A 30 27.99 -1.58 -15.46
N ILE A 31 27.30 -1.29 -14.37
CA ILE A 31 26.27 -0.26 -14.27
C ILE A 31 26.78 0.82 -13.31
N ASN A 32 26.54 2.09 -13.64
CA ASN A 32 26.78 3.19 -12.71
C ASN A 32 25.60 3.31 -11.76
N TRP A 33 25.75 2.84 -10.50
CA TRP A 33 24.67 2.76 -9.53
C TRP A 33 25.04 3.26 -8.15
N ASN A 34 24.04 3.75 -7.43
CA ASN A 34 24.09 4.02 -6.00
C ASN A 34 22.97 3.24 -5.29
N VAL A 35 23.19 2.92 -4.04
CA VAL A 35 22.12 2.43 -3.15
C VAL A 35 21.82 3.48 -2.09
N ILE A 36 20.53 3.70 -1.84
CA ILE A 36 20.02 4.64 -0.84
C ILE A 36 19.24 3.83 0.19
N PHE A 37 19.83 3.60 1.34
CA PHE A 37 19.18 2.91 2.45
C PHE A 37 18.37 3.90 3.29
N ILE A 38 17.10 3.61 3.50
CA ILE A 38 16.21 4.41 4.33
C ILE A 38 15.92 3.65 5.61
N ASN A 39 16.64 4.02 6.69
CA ASN A 39 16.42 3.43 8.01
C ASN A 39 15.17 4.04 8.66
N ASP A 40 14.10 3.27 8.71
CA ASP A 40 12.81 3.67 9.29
C ASP A 40 12.80 3.52 10.82
N GLY A 41 13.79 4.12 11.50
CA GLY A 41 13.87 4.13 12.95
C GLY A 41 14.05 2.74 13.57
N SER A 42 14.95 1.93 13.02
CA SER A 42 15.26 0.59 13.55
C SER A 42 15.71 0.61 15.00
N ASN A 43 15.40 -0.48 15.71
CA ASN A 43 15.77 -0.67 17.13
C ASN A 43 16.98 -1.59 17.32
N ASP A 44 17.45 -2.21 16.23
CA ASP A 44 18.66 -3.06 16.16
C ASP A 44 19.87 -2.27 15.65
N ASN A 45 20.94 -2.95 15.23
CA ASN A 45 22.14 -2.30 14.71
C ASN A 45 22.06 -1.95 13.20
N THR A 46 20.88 -1.96 12.59
CA THR A 46 20.69 -1.64 11.16
C THR A 46 21.41 -0.34 10.76
N LEU A 47 21.24 0.74 11.54
CA LEU A 47 21.88 2.03 11.25
C LEU A 47 23.40 1.96 11.26
N GLU A 48 23.97 1.27 12.24
CA GLU A 48 25.44 1.12 12.35
C GLU A 48 26.00 0.26 11.20
N VAL A 49 25.23 -0.73 10.74
CA VAL A 49 25.58 -1.52 9.54
C VAL A 49 25.58 -0.66 8.30
N ILE A 50 24.55 0.19 8.11
CA ILE A 50 24.47 1.13 6.99
C ILE A 50 25.68 2.08 7.00
N LYS A 51 26.04 2.65 8.13
CA LYS A 51 27.20 3.54 8.28
C LYS A 51 28.53 2.84 7.93
N LYS A 52 28.67 1.57 8.34
CA LYS A 52 29.84 0.78 7.95
C LYS A 52 29.90 0.55 6.45
N LEU A 53 28.78 0.23 5.81
CA LEU A 53 28.70 0.09 4.35
C LEU A 53 29.03 1.43 3.66
N LYS A 54 28.50 2.55 4.12
CA LYS A 54 28.81 3.89 3.61
C LYS A 54 30.31 4.21 3.69
N ASN A 55 30.95 3.90 4.80
CA ASN A 55 32.38 4.14 4.98
C ASN A 55 33.27 3.24 4.10
N SER A 56 32.75 2.06 3.75
CA SER A 56 33.51 1.10 2.92
C SER A 56 33.28 1.30 1.41
N TYR A 57 32.14 1.91 1.02
CA TYR A 57 31.73 1.98 -0.38
C TYR A 57 31.19 3.36 -0.74
N GLY A 58 31.77 3.99 -1.75
CA GLY A 58 31.44 5.36 -2.17
C GLY A 58 30.04 5.53 -2.78
N ASN A 59 29.42 4.43 -3.23
CA ASN A 59 28.09 4.42 -3.86
C ASN A 59 26.93 4.12 -2.87
N VAL A 60 27.20 4.13 -1.57
CA VAL A 60 26.17 3.96 -0.53
C VAL A 60 25.76 5.33 0.00
N LYS A 61 24.46 5.60 0.03
CA LYS A 61 23.84 6.78 0.65
C LYS A 61 22.81 6.31 1.68
N TYR A 62 22.43 7.18 2.61
CA TYR A 62 21.39 6.81 3.59
C TYR A 62 20.63 7.99 4.15
N ILE A 63 19.42 7.70 4.63
CA ILE A 63 18.59 8.54 5.50
C ILE A 63 18.19 7.70 6.70
N SER A 64 18.22 8.28 7.89
CA SER A 64 17.68 7.67 9.10
C SER A 64 16.60 8.55 9.72
N PHE A 65 15.45 7.98 9.99
CA PHE A 65 14.32 8.66 10.62
C PHE A 65 14.46 8.76 12.13
N SER A 66 13.78 9.74 12.72
CA SER A 66 13.75 9.96 14.17
C SER A 66 12.98 8.85 14.93
N ARG A 67 12.09 8.14 14.30
CA ARG A 67 11.32 6.99 14.75
C ARG A 67 10.81 6.20 13.56
N ASN A 68 10.12 5.09 13.79
CA ASN A 68 9.40 4.38 12.74
C ASN A 68 8.19 5.22 12.26
N PHE A 69 8.18 5.53 10.95
CA PHE A 69 7.10 6.23 10.22
C PHE A 69 6.37 5.30 9.25
N GLY A 70 6.86 4.08 9.06
CA GLY A 70 6.29 3.06 8.18
C GLY A 70 6.93 3.01 6.79
N LYS A 71 6.81 1.84 6.15
CA LYS A 71 7.40 1.53 4.84
C LYS A 71 7.05 2.56 3.77
N GLU A 72 5.80 3.02 3.72
CA GLU A 72 5.32 4.01 2.74
C GLU A 72 6.08 5.34 2.85
N SER A 73 6.34 5.78 4.08
CA SER A 73 7.14 6.99 4.35
C SER A 73 8.60 6.82 3.94
N ALA A 74 9.16 5.62 4.17
CA ALA A 74 10.52 5.30 3.75
C ALA A 74 10.67 5.24 2.24
N ILE A 75 9.68 4.68 1.52
CA ILE A 75 9.63 4.71 0.05
C ILE A 75 9.63 6.17 -0.44
N TYR A 76 8.72 7.00 0.09
CA TYR A 76 8.62 8.39 -0.32
C TYR A 76 9.94 9.15 -0.09
N ALA A 77 10.54 9.02 1.09
CA ALA A 77 11.82 9.67 1.41
C ALA A 77 12.95 9.22 0.50
N GLY A 78 13.02 7.94 0.18
CA GLY A 78 14.03 7.41 -0.72
C GLY A 78 13.88 7.90 -2.16
N LEU A 79 12.65 7.98 -2.65
CA LEU A 79 12.35 8.57 -3.96
C LEU A 79 12.70 10.06 -4.00
N ASP A 80 12.37 10.82 -2.96
CA ASP A 80 12.67 12.25 -2.82
C ASP A 80 14.18 12.52 -2.75
N TYR A 81 14.93 11.66 -2.08
CA TYR A 81 16.39 11.79 -1.95
C TYR A 81 17.15 11.28 -3.17
N SER A 82 16.54 10.47 -4.02
CA SER A 82 17.17 9.93 -5.22
C SER A 82 17.40 11.01 -6.28
N THR A 83 18.53 10.95 -6.97
CA THR A 83 18.92 11.92 -8.02
C THR A 83 19.23 11.27 -9.37
N GLY A 84 19.27 9.95 -9.43
CA GLY A 84 19.60 9.19 -10.63
C GLY A 84 18.59 9.38 -11.76
N ASP A 85 19.02 9.09 -13.00
CA ASP A 85 18.14 9.11 -14.19
C ASP A 85 17.07 8.02 -14.12
N TYR A 86 17.45 6.89 -13.52
CA TYR A 86 16.62 5.74 -13.28
C TYR A 86 16.60 5.39 -11.80
N ILE A 87 15.44 4.99 -11.29
CA ILE A 87 15.26 4.65 -9.90
C ILE A 87 14.67 3.25 -9.78
N VAL A 88 15.36 2.39 -9.03
CA VAL A 88 14.84 1.09 -8.61
C VAL A 88 14.34 1.20 -7.19
N LEU A 89 13.14 0.74 -6.93
CA LEU A 89 12.61 0.50 -5.59
C LEU A 89 12.62 -1.00 -5.34
N MET A 90 13.19 -1.46 -4.24
CA MET A 90 13.17 -2.87 -3.85
C MET A 90 13.33 -3.06 -2.33
N ASP A 91 12.89 -4.21 -1.83
CA ASP A 91 13.03 -4.58 -0.43
C ASP A 91 14.41 -5.20 -0.15
N ALA A 92 14.88 -5.11 1.11
CA ALA A 92 16.19 -5.64 1.53
C ALA A 92 16.22 -7.17 1.70
N ASP A 93 15.08 -7.86 1.70
CA ASP A 93 14.93 -9.27 2.08
C ASP A 93 15.30 -10.30 1.00
N LEU A 94 15.77 -9.84 -0.16
CA LEU A 94 16.15 -10.65 -1.33
C LEU A 94 15.05 -11.60 -1.85
N GLN A 95 13.79 -11.38 -1.48
CA GLN A 95 12.68 -12.09 -2.14
C GLN A 95 12.51 -11.67 -3.60
N ASP A 96 12.96 -10.47 -3.91
CA ASP A 96 13.02 -9.89 -5.25
C ASP A 96 14.48 -9.94 -5.72
N PRO A 97 14.83 -10.72 -6.76
CA PRO A 97 16.23 -10.96 -7.12
C PRO A 97 16.86 -9.75 -7.82
N PRO A 98 17.99 -9.21 -7.31
CA PRO A 98 18.71 -8.10 -7.96
C PRO A 98 19.17 -8.42 -9.39
N SER A 99 19.27 -9.69 -9.74
CA SER A 99 19.64 -10.15 -11.11
C SER A 99 18.64 -9.74 -12.19
N LEU A 100 17.40 -9.33 -11.82
CA LEU A 100 16.43 -8.79 -12.77
C LEU A 100 16.72 -7.34 -13.17
N ILE A 101 17.49 -6.58 -12.40
CA ILE A 101 17.76 -5.16 -12.71
C ILE A 101 18.40 -4.98 -14.10
N PRO A 102 19.43 -5.75 -14.51
CA PRO A 102 19.99 -5.65 -15.86
C PRO A 102 18.96 -5.97 -16.96
N GLU A 103 18.01 -6.85 -16.71
CA GLU A 103 16.92 -7.14 -17.63
C GLU A 103 15.92 -5.98 -17.71
N MET A 104 15.53 -5.42 -16.56
CA MET A 104 14.64 -4.25 -16.50
C MET A 104 15.23 -3.06 -17.30
N LEU A 105 16.54 -2.85 -17.22
CA LEU A 105 17.23 -1.79 -17.96
C LEU A 105 17.16 -1.93 -19.48
N LYS A 106 16.89 -3.12 -20.02
CA LYS A 106 16.69 -3.32 -21.47
C LYS A 106 15.35 -2.76 -21.93
N TYR A 107 14.32 -2.78 -21.07
CA TYR A 107 12.97 -2.35 -21.42
C TYR A 107 12.68 -0.89 -21.08
N ILE A 108 13.48 -0.24 -20.23
CA ILE A 108 13.20 1.14 -19.77
C ILE A 108 13.30 2.20 -20.89
N SER A 109 13.89 1.87 -22.02
CA SER A 109 13.89 2.74 -23.21
C SER A 109 12.50 2.83 -23.87
N GLU A 110 11.74 1.74 -23.82
CA GLU A 110 10.41 1.62 -24.44
C GLU A 110 9.26 1.93 -23.48
N TYR A 111 9.45 1.64 -22.19
CA TYR A 111 8.44 1.81 -21.14
C TYR A 111 8.90 2.85 -20.11
N ASP A 112 7.96 3.40 -19.35
CA ASP A 112 8.26 4.39 -18.30
C ASP A 112 8.54 3.71 -16.96
N ILE A 113 7.90 2.55 -16.74
CA ILE A 113 8.06 1.71 -15.56
C ILE A 113 8.31 0.27 -16.03
N VAL A 114 9.25 -0.41 -15.39
CA VAL A 114 9.39 -1.86 -15.50
C VAL A 114 9.14 -2.44 -14.10
N GLY A 115 7.97 -3.00 -13.93
CA GLY A 115 7.54 -3.62 -12.67
C GLY A 115 7.75 -5.13 -12.67
N THR A 116 7.75 -5.72 -11.48
CA THR A 116 7.80 -7.18 -11.33
C THR A 116 6.52 -7.73 -10.75
N ARG A 117 6.14 -8.93 -11.16
CA ARG A 117 5.02 -9.68 -10.60
C ARG A 117 5.36 -11.13 -10.37
N ARG A 118 4.88 -11.68 -9.26
CA ARG A 118 4.99 -13.11 -8.97
C ARG A 118 3.94 -13.90 -9.74
N VAL A 119 4.35 -14.94 -10.45
CA VAL A 119 3.42 -15.85 -11.17
C VAL A 119 2.94 -17.00 -10.30
N THR A 120 3.61 -17.32 -9.22
CA THR A 120 3.25 -18.42 -8.33
C THR A 120 3.05 -17.94 -6.90
N ARG A 121 2.04 -18.53 -6.21
CA ARG A 121 1.80 -18.34 -4.78
C ARG A 121 2.18 -19.60 -3.99
N LYS A 122 3.15 -20.38 -4.50
CA LYS A 122 3.65 -21.56 -3.78
C LYS A 122 4.19 -21.13 -2.41
N GLY A 123 3.75 -21.84 -1.36
CA GLY A 123 4.12 -21.54 0.03
C GLY A 123 3.17 -20.61 0.79
N GLU A 124 2.17 -19.97 0.11
CA GLU A 124 1.15 -19.19 0.82
C GLU A 124 -0.02 -20.07 1.28
N PRO A 125 -0.59 -19.85 2.49
CA PRO A 125 -1.80 -20.52 2.93
C PRO A 125 -2.96 -20.27 1.94
N PRO A 126 -3.75 -21.31 1.56
CA PRO A 126 -4.79 -21.19 0.53
C PRO A 126 -5.87 -20.17 0.88
N ILE A 127 -6.19 -20.03 2.17
CA ILE A 127 -7.13 -19.02 2.68
C ILE A 127 -6.63 -17.59 2.40
N ARG A 128 -5.35 -17.33 2.67
CA ARG A 128 -4.73 -16.02 2.41
C ARG A 128 -4.74 -15.67 0.92
N SER A 129 -4.43 -16.65 0.06
CA SER A 129 -4.44 -16.48 -1.39
C SER A 129 -5.86 -16.24 -1.94
N PHE A 130 -6.88 -16.85 -1.34
CA PHE A 130 -8.29 -16.61 -1.68
C PHE A 130 -8.70 -15.16 -1.37
N PHE A 131 -8.45 -14.71 -0.15
CA PHE A 131 -8.80 -13.33 0.27
C PHE A 131 -8.03 -12.28 -0.53
N ALA A 132 -6.76 -12.52 -0.85
CA ALA A 132 -5.99 -11.62 -1.69
C ALA A 132 -6.59 -11.50 -3.09
N ARG A 133 -6.94 -12.61 -3.75
CA ARG A 133 -7.60 -12.57 -5.07
C ARG A 133 -8.96 -11.89 -5.04
N LEU A 134 -9.74 -12.14 -3.98
CA LEU A 134 -11.03 -11.47 -3.76
C LEU A 134 -10.84 -9.95 -3.61
N PHE A 135 -9.84 -9.54 -2.83
CA PHE A 135 -9.47 -8.11 -2.69
C PHE A 135 -9.17 -7.47 -4.05
N TYR A 136 -8.24 -8.04 -4.85
CA TYR A 136 -7.91 -7.49 -6.16
C TYR A 136 -9.13 -7.42 -7.08
N LYS A 137 -9.99 -8.46 -7.09
CA LYS A 137 -11.22 -8.48 -7.89
C LYS A 137 -12.20 -7.38 -7.48
N ILE A 138 -12.40 -7.17 -6.18
CA ILE A 138 -13.28 -6.12 -5.65
C ILE A 138 -12.66 -4.75 -5.91
N ALA A 139 -11.40 -4.54 -5.54
CA ALA A 139 -10.70 -3.27 -5.72
C ALA A 139 -10.74 -2.83 -7.19
N ASN A 140 -10.38 -3.70 -8.14
CA ASN A 140 -10.40 -3.37 -9.58
C ASN A 140 -11.82 -3.09 -10.11
N LYS A 141 -12.87 -3.60 -9.46
CA LYS A 141 -14.26 -3.31 -9.86
C LYS A 141 -14.75 -1.94 -9.34
N ILE A 142 -14.26 -1.51 -8.17
CA ILE A 142 -14.77 -0.31 -7.49
C ILE A 142 -13.80 0.88 -7.56
N THR A 143 -12.54 0.65 -7.92
CA THR A 143 -11.55 1.71 -8.17
C THR A 143 -11.39 1.91 -9.68
N LYS A 144 -10.94 3.10 -10.08
CA LYS A 144 -10.55 3.38 -11.48
C LYS A 144 -9.10 2.97 -11.78
N ILE A 145 -8.45 2.26 -10.85
CA ILE A 145 -7.04 1.88 -10.93
C ILE A 145 -6.99 0.37 -11.10
N GLU A 146 -6.25 -0.11 -12.09
CA GLU A 146 -6.02 -1.52 -12.31
C GLU A 146 -4.89 -2.02 -11.41
N LEU A 147 -5.22 -2.56 -10.24
CA LEU A 147 -4.26 -3.21 -9.36
C LEU A 147 -3.90 -4.59 -9.91
N VAL A 148 -2.64 -4.78 -10.28
CA VAL A 148 -2.16 -6.05 -10.85
C VAL A 148 -1.92 -7.07 -9.72
N ASP A 149 -2.59 -8.23 -9.81
CA ASP A 149 -2.40 -9.33 -8.85
C ASP A 149 -0.96 -9.86 -8.92
N GLY A 150 -0.33 -10.04 -7.76
CA GLY A 150 1.06 -10.46 -7.66
C GLY A 150 2.09 -9.35 -7.89
N ALA A 151 1.67 -8.10 -8.20
CA ALA A 151 2.59 -6.98 -8.32
C ALA A 151 3.39 -6.75 -7.04
N ARG A 152 4.71 -6.56 -7.22
CA ARG A 152 5.65 -6.25 -6.14
C ARG A 152 5.99 -4.78 -6.12
N ASP A 153 6.59 -4.34 -5.02
CA ASP A 153 7.15 -3.00 -4.92
C ASP A 153 8.42 -2.88 -5.81
N PHE A 154 9.10 -3.99 -6.08
CA PHE A 154 10.27 -4.05 -6.94
C PHE A 154 9.97 -3.61 -8.36
N ARG A 155 10.47 -2.42 -8.71
CA ARG A 155 10.27 -1.76 -9.99
C ARG A 155 11.40 -0.81 -10.34
N LEU A 156 11.65 -0.65 -11.63
CA LEU A 156 12.52 0.35 -12.22
C LEU A 156 11.64 1.46 -12.81
N MET A 157 11.96 2.71 -12.55
CA MET A 157 11.20 3.89 -12.99
C MET A 157 12.11 4.94 -13.61
N LYS A 158 11.63 5.65 -14.62
CA LYS A 158 12.25 6.87 -15.10
C LYS A 158 12.10 8.00 -14.08
N ARG A 159 12.98 8.99 -14.11
CA ARG A 159 12.95 10.16 -13.23
C ARG A 159 11.62 10.91 -13.30
N GLU A 160 11.05 11.07 -14.48
CA GLU A 160 9.77 11.75 -14.69
C GLU A 160 8.61 11.06 -13.94
N VAL A 161 8.61 9.73 -13.89
CA VAL A 161 7.63 8.95 -13.11
C VAL A 161 7.79 9.25 -11.62
N VAL A 162 9.03 9.22 -11.13
CA VAL A 162 9.32 9.50 -9.72
C VAL A 162 8.89 10.92 -9.34
N ASN A 163 9.13 11.90 -10.19
CA ASN A 163 8.71 13.28 -9.95
C ASN A 163 7.18 13.37 -9.86
N ALA A 164 6.43 12.71 -10.75
CA ALA A 164 4.97 12.67 -10.69
C ALA A 164 4.45 11.99 -9.40
N ILE A 165 5.14 10.94 -8.91
CA ILE A 165 4.81 10.28 -7.64
C ILE A 165 5.09 11.20 -6.44
N LEU A 166 6.14 12.01 -6.48
CA LEU A 166 6.52 12.95 -5.43
C LEU A 166 5.58 14.15 -5.34
N ASP A 167 4.93 14.55 -6.43
CA ASP A 167 3.89 15.58 -6.43
C ASP A 167 2.65 15.17 -5.64
N LEU A 168 2.41 13.85 -5.48
CA LEU A 168 1.34 13.31 -4.64
C LEU A 168 1.80 13.27 -3.17
N LYS A 169 1.48 14.32 -2.42
CA LYS A 169 1.89 14.52 -1.02
C LYS A 169 0.90 13.99 0.00
N GLU A 170 0.17 12.94 -0.35
CA GLU A 170 -0.80 12.30 0.54
C GLU A 170 -0.13 11.76 1.81
N TYR A 171 -0.71 12.03 2.98
CA TYR A 171 -0.24 11.47 4.24
C TYR A 171 -0.53 9.96 4.34
N ASN A 172 -1.71 9.56 3.89
CA ASN A 172 -2.12 8.16 3.85
C ASN A 172 -1.75 7.53 2.51
N ARG A 173 -0.47 7.23 2.32
CA ARG A 173 0.06 6.67 1.08
C ARG A 173 -0.27 5.18 0.94
N PHE A 174 -0.56 4.79 -0.29
CA PHE A 174 -0.66 3.39 -0.70
C PHE A 174 0.08 3.25 -2.02
N SER A 175 1.37 2.98 -1.95
CA SER A 175 2.29 3.05 -3.10
C SER A 175 1.84 2.20 -4.28
N LYS A 176 1.28 0.98 -4.04
CA LYS A 176 0.76 0.11 -5.10
C LYS A 176 -0.34 0.77 -5.94
N GLY A 177 -1.19 1.57 -5.29
CA GLY A 177 -2.22 2.36 -5.98
C GLY A 177 -1.63 3.59 -6.66
N ILE A 178 -0.74 4.32 -5.99
CA ILE A 178 -0.09 5.52 -6.51
C ILE A 178 0.66 5.23 -7.82
N PHE A 179 1.44 4.14 -7.86
CA PHE A 179 2.18 3.72 -9.05
C PHE A 179 1.30 3.45 -10.28
N GLN A 180 0.06 3.01 -10.08
CA GLN A 180 -0.90 2.81 -11.16
C GLN A 180 -1.67 4.11 -11.47
N TRP A 181 -1.95 4.91 -10.44
CA TRP A 181 -2.73 6.14 -10.57
C TRP A 181 -2.03 7.19 -11.44
N VAL A 182 -0.69 7.27 -11.38
CA VAL A 182 0.10 8.19 -12.22
C VAL A 182 0.01 7.88 -13.72
N GLY A 183 -0.47 6.69 -14.12
CA GLY A 183 -0.87 6.35 -15.49
C GLY A 183 0.26 6.16 -16.50
N PHE A 184 1.51 5.99 -16.06
CA PHE A 184 2.64 5.73 -16.93
C PHE A 184 2.65 4.29 -17.47
N GLU A 185 3.21 4.11 -18.67
CA GLU A 185 3.23 2.81 -19.32
C GLU A 185 4.17 1.83 -18.61
N THR A 186 3.59 0.69 -18.17
CA THR A 186 4.29 -0.29 -17.32
C THR A 186 4.48 -1.62 -18.04
N LYS A 187 5.72 -2.07 -18.16
CA LYS A 187 6.08 -3.44 -18.53
C LYS A 187 6.18 -4.30 -17.29
N TRP A 188 5.55 -5.48 -17.29
CA TRP A 188 5.62 -6.44 -16.19
C TRP A 188 6.57 -7.57 -16.52
N LEU A 189 7.59 -7.79 -15.67
CA LEU A 189 8.45 -8.97 -15.70
C LEU A 189 7.93 -9.99 -14.70
N GLU A 190 7.75 -11.21 -15.18
CA GLU A 190 7.28 -12.33 -14.37
C GLU A 190 8.47 -13.09 -13.79
N TYR A 191 8.38 -13.46 -12.51
CA TYR A 191 9.37 -14.33 -11.88
C TYR A 191 8.71 -15.27 -10.86
N GLU A 192 9.41 -16.37 -10.58
CA GLU A 192 8.97 -17.33 -9.56
C GLU A 192 9.27 -16.81 -8.16
N ASN A 193 8.38 -17.11 -7.21
CA ASN A 193 8.55 -16.70 -5.83
C ASN A 193 9.81 -17.32 -5.23
N ILE A 194 10.71 -16.49 -4.70
CA ILE A 194 11.86 -16.90 -3.92
C ILE A 194 11.49 -16.83 -2.44
N GLU A 195 11.77 -17.92 -1.70
CA GLU A 195 11.54 -17.93 -0.27
C GLU A 195 12.50 -16.96 0.44
N ARG A 196 12.01 -16.33 1.50
CA ARG A 196 12.79 -15.41 2.32
C ARG A 196 13.99 -16.13 2.92
N GLN A 197 15.21 -15.59 2.76
CA GLN A 197 16.42 -16.21 3.25
C GLN A 197 16.53 -16.11 4.78
N LYS A 198 16.02 -15.03 5.41
CA LYS A 198 16.00 -14.79 6.86
C LYS A 198 14.82 -13.90 7.25
N GLY A 199 14.41 -13.97 8.53
CA GLY A 199 13.35 -13.17 9.13
C GLY A 199 11.95 -13.80 9.03
N GLU A 200 11.05 -13.39 9.92
CA GLU A 200 9.65 -13.84 9.96
C GLU A 200 8.72 -12.84 9.27
N THR A 201 7.56 -13.32 8.81
CA THR A 201 6.52 -12.45 8.25
C THR A 201 5.88 -11.65 9.38
N SER A 202 6.07 -10.34 9.41
CA SER A 202 5.56 -9.44 10.45
C SER A 202 4.06 -9.16 10.37
N TRP A 203 3.35 -9.58 9.33
CA TRP A 203 1.96 -9.19 9.09
C TRP A 203 0.97 -10.27 9.50
N SER A 204 0.12 -9.95 10.48
CA SER A 204 -1.04 -10.77 10.86
C SER A 204 -2.16 -10.66 9.83
N PHE A 205 -3.16 -11.58 9.90
CA PHE A 205 -4.35 -11.52 9.06
C PHE A 205 -5.12 -10.19 9.20
N TRP A 206 -5.25 -9.69 10.42
CA TRP A 206 -5.96 -8.44 10.71
C TRP A 206 -5.24 -7.20 10.16
N GLU A 207 -3.92 -7.17 10.21
CA GLU A 207 -3.13 -6.09 9.60
C GLU A 207 -3.27 -6.07 8.09
N LEU A 208 -3.25 -7.24 7.44
CA LEU A 208 -3.49 -7.34 5.99
C LEU A 208 -4.92 -6.91 5.61
N PHE A 209 -5.92 -7.29 6.40
CA PHE A 209 -7.30 -6.88 6.19
C PHE A 209 -7.46 -5.36 6.33
N LYS A 210 -6.90 -4.78 7.40
CA LYS A 210 -6.88 -3.33 7.61
C LYS A 210 -6.19 -2.59 6.46
N TYR A 211 -5.01 -3.04 6.06
CA TYR A 211 -4.28 -2.48 4.92
C TYR A 211 -5.07 -2.55 3.61
N SER A 212 -5.84 -3.63 3.42
CA SER A 212 -6.73 -3.78 2.26
C SER A 212 -7.87 -2.74 2.27
N ILE A 213 -8.51 -2.53 3.42
CA ILE A 213 -9.55 -1.49 3.58
C ILE A 213 -8.94 -0.10 3.36
N GLU A 214 -7.80 0.18 3.94
CA GLU A 214 -7.07 1.44 3.76
C GLU A 214 -6.78 1.71 2.28
N GLY A 215 -6.33 0.69 1.54
CA GLY A 215 -6.10 0.76 0.11
C GLY A 215 -7.37 1.10 -0.69
N ILE A 216 -8.51 0.45 -0.40
CA ILE A 216 -9.79 0.75 -1.05
C ILE A 216 -10.23 2.18 -0.77
N VAL A 217 -10.29 2.56 0.52
CA VAL A 217 -10.80 3.88 0.95
C VAL A 217 -9.92 5.03 0.42
N SER A 218 -8.63 4.79 0.16
CA SER A 218 -7.73 5.82 -0.40
C SER A 218 -8.01 6.13 -1.87
N PHE A 219 -8.56 5.19 -2.65
CA PHE A 219 -8.72 5.36 -4.10
C PHE A 219 -10.16 5.34 -4.60
N THR A 220 -11.16 5.22 -3.72
CA THR A 220 -12.57 5.21 -4.14
C THR A 220 -13.50 5.70 -3.05
N THR A 221 -14.59 6.35 -3.45
CA THR A 221 -15.72 6.71 -2.58
C THR A 221 -16.85 5.68 -2.65
N ALA A 222 -16.65 4.53 -3.31
CA ALA A 222 -17.66 3.49 -3.48
C ALA A 222 -18.29 3.01 -2.15
N PRO A 223 -17.55 2.82 -1.03
CA PRO A 223 -18.16 2.48 0.26
C PRO A 223 -19.18 3.50 0.74
N LEU A 224 -18.96 4.82 0.52
CA LEU A 224 -19.92 5.88 0.85
C LEU A 224 -21.17 5.77 -0.01
N HIS A 225 -21.02 5.55 -1.32
CA HIS A 225 -22.16 5.37 -2.24
C HIS A 225 -22.97 4.13 -1.89
N ILE A 226 -22.34 3.02 -1.50
CA ILE A 226 -23.02 1.80 -1.05
C ILE A 226 -23.84 2.10 0.21
N ALA A 227 -23.27 2.79 1.20
CA ALA A 227 -24.00 3.18 2.41
C ALA A 227 -25.23 4.06 2.08
N THR A 228 -25.06 5.01 1.13
CA THR A 228 -26.17 5.87 0.67
C THR A 228 -27.27 5.05 0.00
N ILE A 229 -26.93 4.13 -0.90
CA ILE A 229 -27.91 3.27 -1.61
C ILE A 229 -28.68 2.40 -0.60
N ILE A 230 -27.97 1.78 0.35
CA ILE A 230 -28.57 0.99 1.43
C ILE A 230 -29.53 1.87 2.25
N GLY A 231 -29.11 3.08 2.63
CA GLY A 231 -29.94 4.02 3.37
C GLY A 231 -31.22 4.40 2.63
N ILE A 232 -31.13 4.74 1.33
CA ILE A 232 -32.30 5.05 0.50
C ILE A 232 -33.22 3.83 0.40
N PHE A 233 -32.69 2.64 0.16
CA PHE A 233 -33.49 1.42 0.05
C PHE A 233 -34.31 1.16 1.31
N PHE A 234 -33.70 1.21 2.49
CA PHE A 234 -34.41 1.01 3.75
C PHE A 234 -35.36 2.16 4.08
N SER A 235 -35.06 3.40 3.70
CA SER A 235 -35.96 4.53 3.85
C SER A 235 -37.25 4.34 3.05
N ILE A 236 -37.15 3.85 1.81
CA ILE A 236 -38.31 3.53 0.97
C ILE A 236 -39.15 2.42 1.62
N ILE A 237 -38.50 1.34 2.08
CA ILE A 237 -39.22 0.24 2.78
C ILE A 237 -39.94 0.77 4.04
N ALA A 238 -39.25 1.56 4.86
CA ALA A 238 -39.85 2.15 6.05
C ALA A 238 -41.06 3.01 5.71
N PHE A 239 -40.94 3.87 4.69
CA PHE A 239 -42.06 4.71 4.25
C PHE A 239 -43.27 3.89 3.79
N LEU A 240 -43.04 2.85 2.96
CA LEU A 240 -44.12 1.95 2.53
C LEU A 240 -44.74 1.18 3.70
N SER A 241 -43.91 0.72 4.65
CA SER A 241 -44.39 0.05 5.86
C SER A 241 -45.27 0.96 6.73
N ILE A 242 -44.91 2.23 6.88
CA ILE A 242 -45.74 3.22 7.60
C ILE A 242 -47.12 3.34 6.97
N ILE A 243 -47.17 3.48 5.62
CA ILE A 243 -48.45 3.56 4.91
C ILE A 243 -49.30 2.33 5.15
N VAL A 244 -48.73 1.12 5.07
CA VAL A 244 -49.46 -0.13 5.34
C VAL A 244 -49.96 -0.21 6.77
N ILE A 245 -49.14 0.18 7.74
CA ILE A 245 -49.53 0.19 9.16
C ILE A 245 -50.68 1.15 9.38
N VAL A 246 -50.60 2.39 8.88
CA VAL A 246 -51.66 3.40 9.03
C VAL A 246 -52.98 2.91 8.43
N ILE A 247 -52.95 2.36 7.20
CA ILE A 247 -54.17 1.83 6.55
C ILE A 247 -54.77 0.68 7.36
N LYS A 248 -53.90 -0.27 7.80
CA LYS A 248 -54.34 -1.42 8.62
C LYS A 248 -54.97 -0.98 9.95
N THR A 249 -54.36 -0.03 10.66
CA THR A 249 -54.86 0.49 11.93
C THR A 249 -56.23 1.21 11.75
N LEU A 250 -56.41 1.98 10.68
CA LEU A 250 -57.63 2.67 10.37
C LEU A 250 -58.80 1.71 10.01
N LEU A 251 -58.49 0.60 9.32
CA LEU A 251 -59.50 -0.37 8.86
C LEU A 251 -59.85 -1.44 9.93
N PHE A 252 -58.91 -1.87 10.74
CA PHE A 252 -59.05 -3.05 11.61
C PHE A 252 -58.81 -2.78 13.08
N GLY A 253 -58.46 -1.54 13.45
CA GLY A 253 -58.06 -1.21 14.84
C GLY A 253 -56.63 -1.69 15.14
N ASP A 254 -56.12 -1.37 16.34
CA ASP A 254 -54.79 -1.75 16.79
C ASP A 254 -54.86 -2.74 17.98
N PRO A 255 -54.67 -4.05 17.76
CA PRO A 255 -54.38 -4.95 18.86
C PRO A 255 -52.92 -4.77 19.27
N VAL A 256 -52.63 -4.41 20.50
CA VAL A 256 -51.32 -4.09 21.12
C VAL A 256 -50.32 -5.28 21.11
N GLU A 257 -50.30 -6.05 20.06
CA GLU A 257 -49.34 -7.15 19.81
C GLU A 257 -48.28 -6.73 18.82
N GLY A 258 -47.17 -6.19 19.25
CA GLY A 258 -46.12 -5.79 18.29
C GLY A 258 -44.79 -5.40 18.89
N TRP A 259 -44.66 -5.48 20.23
CA TRP A 259 -43.43 -5.05 20.91
C TRP A 259 -42.16 -5.76 20.41
N PRO A 260 -42.08 -7.09 20.21
CA PRO A 260 -40.88 -7.76 19.68
C PRO A 260 -40.52 -7.33 18.26
N SER A 261 -41.51 -7.16 17.39
CA SER A 261 -41.33 -6.70 16.03
C SER A 261 -40.80 -5.28 15.97
N THR A 262 -41.36 -4.37 16.78
CA THR A 262 -40.91 -2.97 16.86
C THR A 262 -39.48 -2.88 17.35
N VAL A 263 -39.12 -3.60 18.41
CA VAL A 263 -37.74 -3.61 18.93
C VAL A 263 -36.76 -4.18 17.88
N SER A 264 -37.13 -5.28 17.21
CA SER A 264 -36.30 -5.87 16.17
C SER A 264 -36.03 -4.92 15.01
N ILE A 265 -37.05 -4.19 14.54
CA ILE A 265 -36.91 -3.20 13.48
C ILE A 265 -36.02 -2.04 13.92
N ILE A 266 -36.23 -1.52 15.16
CA ILE A 266 -35.40 -0.43 15.69
C ILE A 266 -33.93 -0.85 15.79
N LEU A 267 -33.65 -2.03 16.35
CA LEU A 267 -32.29 -2.55 16.48
C LEU A 267 -31.62 -2.74 15.09
N PHE A 268 -32.35 -3.27 14.12
CA PHE A 268 -31.86 -3.48 12.77
C PHE A 268 -31.54 -2.15 12.06
N LEU A 269 -32.45 -1.18 12.11
CA LEU A 269 -32.22 0.15 11.52
C LEU A 269 -31.09 0.90 12.24
N SER A 270 -31.00 0.80 13.56
CA SER A 270 -29.91 1.37 14.34
C SER A 270 -28.57 0.75 13.96
N GLY A 271 -28.52 -0.57 13.72
CA GLY A 271 -27.31 -1.26 13.24
C GLY A 271 -26.85 -0.73 11.88
N ILE A 272 -27.78 -0.52 10.94
CA ILE A 272 -27.46 0.06 9.62
C ILE A 272 -26.96 1.50 9.75
N GLN A 273 -27.57 2.30 10.61
CA GLN A 273 -27.14 3.68 10.85
C GLN A 273 -25.72 3.73 11.43
N LEU A 274 -25.43 2.89 12.43
CA LEU A 274 -24.10 2.79 13.03
C LEU A 274 -23.05 2.32 12.01
N PHE A 275 -23.39 1.37 11.15
CA PHE A 275 -22.52 0.92 10.08
C PHE A 275 -22.21 2.05 9.08
N ALA A 276 -23.24 2.78 8.63
CA ALA A 276 -23.04 3.93 7.75
C ALA A 276 -22.21 5.04 8.41
N ALA A 277 -22.47 5.35 9.68
CA ALA A 277 -21.67 6.30 10.46
C ALA A 277 -20.21 5.85 10.61
N GLY A 278 -19.97 4.55 10.77
CA GLY A 278 -18.60 3.97 10.78
C GLY A 278 -17.84 4.20 9.47
N ILE A 279 -18.50 4.00 8.32
CA ILE A 279 -17.90 4.30 7.02
C ILE A 279 -17.56 5.79 6.89
N ILE A 280 -18.49 6.67 7.24
CA ILE A 280 -18.26 8.13 7.22
C ILE A 280 -17.09 8.49 8.16
N GLY A 281 -17.03 7.89 9.34
CA GLY A 281 -15.95 8.08 10.30
C GLY A 281 -14.57 7.74 9.75
N GLU A 282 -14.46 6.67 8.96
CA GLU A 282 -13.20 6.26 8.32
C GLU A 282 -12.69 7.31 7.32
N TYR A 283 -13.59 7.86 6.46
CA TYR A 283 -13.22 8.94 5.55
C TYR A 283 -12.89 10.24 6.29
N LEU A 284 -13.66 10.58 7.32
CA LEU A 284 -13.41 11.76 8.13
C LEU A 284 -12.06 11.67 8.86
N ALA A 285 -11.68 10.49 9.35
CA ALA A 285 -10.37 10.26 9.96
C ALA A 285 -9.24 10.54 8.96
N LYS A 286 -9.36 10.11 7.70
CA LYS A 286 -8.37 10.40 6.65
C LYS A 286 -8.30 11.89 6.34
N ILE A 287 -9.43 12.56 6.16
CA ILE A 287 -9.49 14.02 5.94
C ILE A 287 -8.82 14.76 7.12
N TYR A 288 -9.06 14.32 8.35
CA TYR A 288 -8.46 14.89 9.54
C TYR A 288 -6.94 14.77 9.55
N LEU A 289 -6.39 13.61 9.15
CA LEU A 289 -4.95 13.41 9.04
C LEU A 289 -4.33 14.31 7.96
N GLU A 290 -4.96 14.42 6.79
CA GLU A 290 -4.52 15.32 5.71
C GLU A 290 -4.58 16.79 6.13
N SER A 291 -5.63 17.21 6.84
CA SER A 291 -5.82 18.60 7.28
C SER A 291 -4.74 19.06 8.27
N LYS A 292 -4.12 18.14 9.02
CA LYS A 292 -3.02 18.46 9.93
C LYS A 292 -1.73 18.86 9.23
N LYS A 293 -1.54 18.53 7.96
CA LYS A 293 -0.33 18.82 7.18
C LYS A 293 0.97 18.45 7.89
N ARG A 294 0.96 17.35 8.65
CA ARG A 294 2.17 16.86 9.32
C ARG A 294 3.14 16.31 8.27
N PRO A 295 4.47 16.48 8.45
CA PRO A 295 5.44 15.89 7.54
C PRO A 295 5.28 14.36 7.51
N ILE A 296 5.43 13.76 6.33
CA ILE A 296 5.31 12.31 6.10
C ILE A 296 6.38 11.56 6.91
N TYR A 297 7.58 12.16 7.07
CA TYR A 297 8.69 11.64 7.86
C TYR A 297 9.51 12.78 8.48
N ILE A 298 10.34 12.46 9.46
CA ILE A 298 11.29 13.38 10.07
C ILE A 298 12.67 12.72 10.03
N ILE A 299 13.62 13.38 9.37
CA ILE A 299 15.02 12.92 9.30
C ILE A 299 15.71 13.22 10.64
N LYS A 300 16.34 12.20 11.22
CA LYS A 300 17.25 12.33 12.36
C LYS A 300 18.68 12.59 11.89
N GLU A 301 19.13 11.84 10.89
CA GLU A 301 20.43 12.02 10.26
C GLU A 301 20.42 11.50 8.82
N LYS A 302 21.31 11.99 7.99
CA LYS A 302 21.56 11.54 6.62
C LYS A 302 23.03 11.67 6.29
N ASP A 303 23.48 10.97 5.26
CA ASP A 303 24.81 11.19 4.70
C ASP A 303 24.95 12.63 4.14
N GLN A 304 26.16 13.14 4.20
CA GLN A 304 26.50 14.47 3.67
C GLN A 304 26.77 14.40 2.17
#